data_8c73d4a0bd29f56e1eeeada059a02573
#
_entry.id   8c73d4a0bd29f56e1eeeada059a02573
#
_cell.length_a   1.000
_cell.length_b   1.000
_cell.length_c   1.000
_cell.angle_alpha   90.00
_cell.angle_beta   90.00
_cell.angle_gamma   90.00
#
_symmetry.space_group_name_H-M   'P 1'
#
loop_
_entity.id
_entity.type
_entity.pdbx_description
1 polymer ?
#
loop_
_entity_poly.entity_id
_entity_poly.type
_entity_poly.pdbx_seq_one_letter_code
_entity_poly.pdbx_strand_id
1 'polypeptide(L)'
;MCALLGRLLNRLRVAPQTGAAVASGGQAAAVQAQPRIEAGSTLHAMASLDPVAAASFADAFAVEIDHAIARCTLGQAATSRQQALEQIHALKNTISLTGSQQLLRACDQLRRDVERDALSDTLAHRFAAVATAAGLLVRHYRRTLPLDDAEPHA
;
A
#
# COMPACT_ATOMS: atom_id res chain seq x y z
N MET A 1 -17.12 -15.16 24.28
CA MET A 1 -16.74 -14.89 22.90
C MET A 1 -15.23 -14.92 22.67
N CYS A 2 -14.46 -15.67 23.43
CA CYS A 2 -12.99 -15.76 23.31
C CYS A 2 -12.46 -17.10 22.76
N ALA A 3 -13.33 -17.97 22.27
CA ALA A 3 -12.92 -19.32 21.87
C ALA A 3 -12.69 -19.50 20.35
N LEU A 4 -13.03 -18.53 19.53
CA LEU A 4 -12.91 -18.64 18.05
C LEU A 4 -11.59 -18.12 17.49
N LEU A 5 -10.91 -17.23 18.19
CA LEU A 5 -9.60 -16.73 17.72
C LEU A 5 -8.46 -17.74 17.91
N GLY A 6 -8.59 -18.66 18.88
CA GLY A 6 -7.56 -19.66 19.14
C GLY A 6 -7.45 -20.78 18.11
N ARG A 7 -8.51 -20.99 17.32
CA ARG A 7 -8.52 -22.08 16.32
C ARG A 7 -7.97 -21.69 14.96
N LEU A 8 -7.92 -20.41 14.64
CA LEU A 8 -7.36 -19.95 13.37
C LEU A 8 -5.83 -19.94 13.38
N LEU A 9 -5.22 -19.65 14.52
CA LEU A 9 -3.77 -19.60 14.65
C LEU A 9 -3.12 -21.00 14.68
N ASN A 10 -3.89 -22.03 15.02
CA ASN A 10 -3.35 -23.39 15.11
C ASN A 10 -3.37 -24.15 13.78
N ARG A 11 -4.06 -23.64 12.76
CA ARG A 11 -4.05 -24.25 11.41
C ARG A 11 -2.86 -23.83 10.54
N LEU A 12 -2.14 -22.81 10.95
CA LEU A 12 -0.93 -22.36 10.23
C LEU A 12 0.37 -23.03 10.72
N ARG A 13 0.26 -23.96 11.70
CA ARG A 13 1.43 -24.52 12.38
C ARG A 13 1.75 -25.98 12.08
N VAL A 14 1.05 -26.60 11.15
CA VAL A 14 1.38 -27.98 10.75
C VAL A 14 1.52 -28.05 9.24
N ALA A 15 2.70 -27.71 8.77
CA ALA A 15 3.21 -28.31 7.56
C ALA A 15 4.18 -29.43 7.97
N PRO A 16 3.94 -30.66 7.58
CA PRO A 16 4.92 -31.71 7.83
C PRO A 16 6.16 -31.43 6.99
N GLN A 17 7.26 -31.25 7.67
CA GLN A 17 8.57 -31.28 7.07
C GLN A 17 8.87 -32.72 6.70
N THR A 18 8.60 -33.10 5.48
CA THR A 18 9.18 -34.32 4.93
C THR A 18 10.24 -33.98 3.91
N GLY A 19 11.46 -34.23 4.29
CA GLY A 19 12.46 -34.84 3.47
C GLY A 19 13.10 -34.00 2.38
N ALA A 20 14.29 -33.54 2.71
CA ALA A 20 15.46 -33.57 1.83
C ALA A 20 15.17 -33.43 0.32
N ALA A 21 15.30 -32.24 -0.19
CA ALA A 21 15.86 -32.04 -1.50
C ALA A 21 16.95 -31.02 -1.37
N VAL A 22 18.17 -31.46 -1.50
CA VAL A 22 19.30 -30.60 -1.77
C VAL A 22 19.04 -29.99 -3.15
N ALA A 23 18.45 -28.84 -3.17
CA ALA A 23 18.51 -27.97 -4.31
C ALA A 23 19.42 -26.81 -3.92
N SER A 24 20.69 -26.99 -4.16
CA SER A 24 21.61 -25.90 -4.34
C SER A 24 21.17 -25.14 -5.59
N GLY A 25 20.44 -24.11 -5.41
CA GLY A 25 19.98 -23.19 -6.41
C GLY A 25 19.35 -22.06 -5.67
N GLY A 26 20.08 -20.94 -5.53
CA GLY A 26 19.64 -19.77 -4.80
C GLY A 26 18.28 -19.25 -5.26
N GLN A 27 17.24 -19.83 -4.77
CA GLN A 27 16.04 -19.11 -4.47
C GLN A 27 16.25 -18.57 -3.05
N ALA A 28 17.00 -17.48 -2.97
CA ALA A 28 16.71 -16.53 -1.94
C ALA A 28 15.18 -16.40 -1.97
N ALA A 29 14.51 -16.87 -0.91
CA ALA A 29 13.12 -16.56 -0.69
C ALA A 29 12.98 -15.10 -1.11
N ALA A 30 12.13 -14.82 -2.09
CA ALA A 30 11.92 -13.47 -2.52
C ALA A 30 11.51 -12.75 -1.25
N VAL A 31 12.46 -12.09 -0.61
CA VAL A 31 12.21 -11.15 0.46
C VAL A 31 11.22 -10.26 -0.20
N GLN A 32 9.96 -10.34 0.23
CA GLN A 32 8.92 -9.50 -0.34
C GLN A 32 9.43 -8.10 -0.12
N ALA A 33 9.97 -7.51 -1.19
CA ALA A 33 10.61 -6.23 -1.11
C ALA A 33 9.58 -5.27 -0.53
N GLN A 34 9.90 -4.69 0.62
CA GLN A 34 8.99 -3.75 1.25
C GLN A 34 8.78 -2.57 0.28
N PRO A 35 7.59 -1.99 0.25
CA PRO A 35 7.34 -0.81 -0.54
C PRO A 35 8.38 0.26 -0.23
N ARG A 36 8.88 0.93 -1.24
CA ARG A 36 9.85 2.02 -1.10
C ARG A 36 9.51 3.16 -2.04
N ILE A 37 9.96 4.35 -1.67
CA ILE A 37 9.94 5.50 -2.59
C ILE A 37 11.05 5.26 -3.62
N GLU A 38 10.66 5.17 -4.87
CA GLU A 38 11.62 4.89 -5.94
C GLU A 38 12.38 6.15 -6.35
N ALA A 39 13.67 5.95 -6.66
CA ALA A 39 14.48 6.99 -7.30
C ALA A 39 13.84 7.39 -8.65
N GLY A 40 13.73 8.68 -8.90
CA GLY A 40 13.07 9.19 -10.10
C GLY A 40 11.54 9.30 -9.99
N SER A 41 10.92 8.88 -8.89
CA SER A 41 9.51 9.17 -8.64
C SER A 41 9.28 10.67 -8.45
N THR A 42 8.02 11.11 -8.59
CA THR A 42 7.67 12.52 -8.40
C THR A 42 8.07 13.02 -7.00
N LEU A 43 7.77 12.25 -5.97
CA LEU A 43 8.11 12.62 -4.60
C LEU A 43 9.63 12.70 -4.39
N HIS A 44 10.38 11.74 -4.92
CA HIS A 44 11.86 11.75 -4.85
C HIS A 44 12.46 12.93 -5.61
N ALA A 45 11.96 13.21 -6.80
CA ALA A 45 12.43 14.35 -7.60
C ALA A 45 12.13 15.68 -6.89
N MET A 46 10.96 15.82 -6.33
CA MET A 46 10.57 16.99 -5.54
C MET A 46 11.48 17.18 -4.33
N ALA A 47 11.79 16.11 -3.59
CA ALA A 47 12.67 16.16 -2.44
C ALA A 47 14.10 16.56 -2.80
N SER A 48 14.56 16.22 -4.00
CA SER A 48 15.89 16.62 -4.52
C SER A 48 15.96 18.10 -4.88
N LEU A 49 14.83 18.69 -5.27
CA LEU A 49 14.76 20.09 -5.69
C LEU A 49 14.38 21.02 -4.55
N ASP A 50 13.39 20.65 -3.78
CA ASP A 50 12.84 21.43 -2.66
C ASP A 50 12.34 20.47 -1.56
N PRO A 51 13.19 20.14 -0.59
CA PRO A 51 12.83 19.23 0.50
C PRO A 51 11.65 19.71 1.36
N VAL A 52 11.48 21.01 1.53
CA VAL A 52 10.37 21.59 2.31
C VAL A 52 9.06 21.41 1.57
N ALA A 53 9.03 21.69 0.29
CA ALA A 53 7.85 21.43 -0.55
C ALA A 53 7.52 19.93 -0.59
N ALA A 54 8.52 19.07 -0.67
CA ALA A 54 8.34 17.62 -0.62
C ALA A 54 7.74 17.16 0.72
N ALA A 55 8.14 17.76 1.83
CA ALA A 55 7.58 17.48 3.13
C ALA A 55 6.08 17.84 3.21
N SER A 56 5.72 19.02 2.77
CA SER A 56 4.32 19.47 2.68
C SER A 56 3.49 18.57 1.75
N PHE A 57 4.07 18.17 0.63
CA PHE A 57 3.44 17.25 -0.31
C PHE A 57 3.22 15.86 0.30
N ALA A 58 4.19 15.34 1.04
CA ALA A 58 4.06 14.06 1.74
C ALA A 58 2.94 14.10 2.80
N ASP A 59 2.80 15.19 3.52
CA ASP A 59 1.71 15.40 4.47
C ASP A 59 0.35 15.42 3.76
N ALA A 60 0.22 16.13 2.65
CA ALA A 60 -1.00 16.15 1.84
C ALA A 60 -1.32 14.77 1.25
N PHE A 61 -0.32 14.04 0.79
CA PHE A 61 -0.46 12.67 0.31
C PHE A 61 -1.06 11.76 1.40
N ALA A 62 -0.53 11.83 2.62
CA ALA A 62 -1.02 11.03 3.73
C ALA A 62 -2.50 11.33 4.05
N VAL A 63 -2.89 12.59 4.02
CA VAL A 63 -4.30 13.01 4.19
C VAL A 63 -5.18 12.46 3.07
N GLU A 64 -4.72 12.49 1.83
CA GLU A 64 -5.48 11.95 0.69
C GLU A 64 -5.66 10.44 0.79
N ILE A 65 -4.66 9.71 1.27
CA ILE A 65 -4.77 8.28 1.55
C ILE A 65 -5.82 8.01 2.64
N ASP A 66 -5.80 8.75 3.72
CA ASP A 66 -6.80 8.60 4.79
C ASP A 66 -8.22 8.87 4.26
N HIS A 67 -8.39 9.86 3.40
CA HIS A 67 -9.66 10.12 2.72
C HIS A 67 -10.08 8.98 1.79
N ALA A 68 -9.15 8.41 1.04
CA ALA A 68 -9.44 7.28 0.15
C ALA A 68 -9.96 6.07 0.96
N ILE A 69 -9.36 5.78 2.10
CA ILE A 69 -9.81 4.71 3.00
C ILE A 69 -11.22 5.03 3.54
N ALA A 70 -11.44 6.24 4.01
CA ALA A 70 -12.72 6.65 4.60
C ALA A 70 -13.87 6.62 3.60
N ARG A 71 -13.61 6.90 2.33
CA ARG A 71 -14.62 6.92 1.24
C ARG A 71 -14.75 5.61 0.49
N CYS A 72 -13.97 4.60 0.83
CA CYS A 72 -13.98 3.32 0.12
C CYS A 72 -15.36 2.64 0.27
N THR A 73 -15.98 2.33 -0.86
CA THR A 73 -17.27 1.62 -0.93
C THR A 73 -17.13 0.27 -1.64
N LEU A 74 -15.90 -0.18 -1.89
CA LEU A 74 -15.67 -1.49 -2.51
C LEU A 74 -16.34 -2.60 -1.69
N GLY A 75 -17.01 -3.52 -2.38
CA GLY A 75 -17.73 -4.62 -1.74
C GLY A 75 -19.12 -4.28 -1.22
N GLN A 76 -19.55 -3.03 -1.28
CA GLN A 76 -20.93 -2.66 -0.95
C GLN A 76 -21.86 -2.99 -2.11
N ALA A 77 -23.04 -3.52 -1.81
CA ALA A 77 -24.02 -3.94 -2.83
C ALA A 77 -24.48 -2.80 -3.76
N ALA A 78 -24.51 -1.56 -3.24
CA ALA A 78 -24.90 -0.38 -4.00
C ALA A 78 -23.76 0.18 -4.90
N THR A 79 -22.54 -0.29 -4.73
CA THR A 79 -21.39 0.19 -5.52
C THR A 79 -21.34 -0.53 -6.86
N SER A 80 -21.45 0.22 -7.95
CA SER A 80 -21.30 -0.33 -9.28
C SER A 80 -19.85 -0.72 -9.57
N ARG A 81 -19.66 -1.62 -10.55
CA ARG A 81 -18.33 -1.95 -11.06
C ARG A 81 -17.54 -0.69 -11.46
N GLN A 82 -18.20 0.22 -12.17
CA GLN A 82 -17.57 1.47 -12.60
C GLN A 82 -17.08 2.31 -11.42
N GLN A 83 -17.90 2.47 -10.39
CA GLN A 83 -17.51 3.20 -9.18
C GLN A 83 -16.35 2.53 -8.45
N ALA A 84 -16.32 1.20 -8.39
CA ALA A 84 -15.20 0.46 -7.80
C ALA A 84 -13.91 0.68 -8.59
N LEU A 85 -13.96 0.62 -9.90
CA LEU A 85 -12.81 0.87 -10.78
C LEU A 85 -12.29 2.30 -10.66
N GLU A 86 -13.17 3.28 -10.53
CA GLU A 86 -12.81 4.69 -10.33
C GLU A 86 -12.07 4.90 -9.00
N GLN A 87 -12.52 4.27 -7.92
CA GLN A 87 -11.84 4.35 -6.63
C GLN A 87 -10.44 3.72 -6.68
N ILE A 88 -10.29 2.57 -7.32
CA ILE A 88 -8.99 1.91 -7.49
C ILE A 88 -8.08 2.76 -8.39
N HIS A 89 -8.60 3.33 -9.45
CA HIS A 89 -7.84 4.21 -10.34
C HIS A 89 -7.33 5.46 -9.60
N ALA A 90 -8.18 6.08 -8.80
CA ALA A 90 -7.80 7.25 -8.00
C ALA A 90 -6.69 6.90 -7.01
N LEU A 91 -6.81 5.77 -6.29
CA LEU A 91 -5.77 5.29 -5.38
C LEU A 91 -4.45 5.03 -6.13
N LYS A 92 -4.52 4.36 -7.28
CA LYS A 92 -3.33 4.08 -8.10
C LYS A 92 -2.64 5.36 -8.56
N ASN A 93 -3.39 6.37 -8.97
CA ASN A 93 -2.84 7.66 -9.37
C ASN A 93 -2.09 8.33 -8.21
N THR A 94 -2.67 8.32 -7.02
CA THR A 94 -1.99 8.86 -5.82
C THR A 94 -0.72 8.07 -5.52
N ILE A 95 -0.78 6.75 -5.51
CA ILE A 95 0.37 5.87 -5.24
C ILE A 95 1.47 6.02 -6.30
N SER A 96 1.12 6.34 -7.55
CA SER A 96 2.11 6.51 -8.63
C SER A 96 3.16 7.58 -8.32
N LEU A 97 2.83 8.55 -7.49
CA LEU A 97 3.74 9.61 -7.06
C LEU A 97 4.92 9.09 -6.22
N THR A 98 4.79 7.91 -5.63
CA THR A 98 5.86 7.22 -4.89
C THR A 98 6.76 6.37 -5.79
N GLY A 99 6.29 6.02 -6.97
CA GLY A 99 6.95 5.08 -7.89
C GLY A 99 6.96 3.63 -7.42
N SER A 100 6.37 3.29 -6.27
CA SER A 100 6.41 1.94 -5.70
C SER A 100 5.72 0.93 -6.61
N GLN A 101 6.51 0.13 -7.31
CA GLN A 101 6.01 -0.89 -8.23
C GLN A 101 5.19 -1.96 -7.51
N GLN A 102 5.55 -2.28 -6.27
CA GLN A 102 4.81 -3.25 -5.47
C GLN A 102 3.38 -2.77 -5.20
N LEU A 103 3.21 -1.53 -4.77
CA LEU A 103 1.89 -0.96 -4.50
C LEU A 103 1.08 -0.75 -5.77
N LEU A 104 1.72 -0.34 -6.87
CA LEU A 104 1.06 -0.21 -8.18
C LEU A 104 0.54 -1.54 -8.69
N ARG A 105 1.31 -2.62 -8.57
CA ARG A 105 0.86 -3.97 -8.93
C ARG A 105 -0.30 -4.44 -8.05
N ALA A 106 -0.31 -4.10 -6.77
CA ALA A 106 -1.42 -4.40 -5.88
C ALA A 106 -2.72 -3.70 -6.34
N CYS A 107 -2.65 -2.44 -6.78
CA CYS A 107 -3.78 -1.74 -7.38
C CYS A 107 -4.25 -2.41 -8.68
N ASP A 108 -3.32 -2.83 -9.54
CA ASP A 108 -3.66 -3.53 -10.77
C ASP A 108 -4.32 -4.89 -10.50
N GLN A 109 -3.92 -5.58 -9.44
CA GLN A 109 -4.57 -6.81 -9.04
C GLN A 109 -5.99 -6.56 -8.55
N LEU A 110 -6.21 -5.54 -7.72
CA LEU A 110 -7.56 -5.12 -7.31
C LEU A 110 -8.46 -4.82 -8.51
N ARG A 111 -7.93 -4.09 -9.49
CA ARG A 111 -8.67 -3.77 -10.73
C ARG A 111 -9.09 -5.05 -11.47
N ARG A 112 -8.15 -5.96 -11.69
CA ARG A 112 -8.44 -7.23 -12.37
C ARG A 112 -9.51 -8.06 -11.64
N ASP A 113 -9.47 -8.06 -10.31
CA ASP A 113 -10.43 -8.81 -9.51
C ASP A 113 -11.83 -8.21 -9.61
N VAL A 114 -11.96 -6.89 -9.64
CA VAL A 114 -13.23 -6.19 -9.89
C VAL A 114 -13.74 -6.50 -11.31
N GLU A 115 -12.87 -6.47 -12.32
CA GLU A 115 -13.22 -6.76 -13.71
C GLU A 115 -13.74 -8.20 -13.91
N ARG A 116 -13.26 -9.13 -13.08
CA ARG A 116 -13.65 -10.56 -13.13
C ARG A 116 -14.82 -10.91 -12.19
N ASP A 117 -15.45 -9.92 -11.57
CA ASP A 117 -16.45 -10.15 -10.51
C ASP A 117 -15.96 -11.09 -9.39
N ALA A 118 -14.67 -11.09 -9.12
CA ALA A 118 -14.09 -11.84 -8.02
C ALA A 118 -14.63 -11.30 -6.68
N LEU A 119 -14.79 -12.21 -5.73
CA LEU A 119 -15.44 -12.01 -4.43
C LEU A 119 -15.23 -10.63 -3.80
N SER A 120 -16.32 -9.93 -3.62
CA SER A 120 -16.37 -8.57 -3.12
C SER A 120 -15.97 -8.42 -1.66
N ASP A 121 -16.12 -9.49 -0.85
CA ASP A 121 -15.97 -9.43 0.61
C ASP A 121 -14.57 -9.05 1.07
N THR A 122 -13.53 -9.34 0.26
CA THR A 122 -12.15 -9.02 0.58
C THR A 122 -11.63 -7.75 -0.08
N LEU A 123 -12.36 -7.21 -1.06
CA LEU A 123 -11.89 -6.07 -1.86
C LEU A 123 -11.69 -4.82 -1.02
N ALA A 124 -12.64 -4.49 -0.15
CA ALA A 124 -12.54 -3.34 0.75
C ALA A 124 -11.33 -3.47 1.69
N HIS A 125 -11.12 -4.66 2.24
CA HIS A 125 -9.99 -4.98 3.12
C HIS A 125 -8.65 -4.84 2.39
N ARG A 126 -8.57 -5.35 1.19
CA ARG A 126 -7.36 -5.29 0.35
C ARG A 126 -7.08 -3.88 -0.13
N PHE A 127 -8.10 -3.11 -0.50
CA PHE A 127 -7.97 -1.70 -0.83
C PHE A 127 -7.42 -0.91 0.36
N ALA A 128 -8.01 -1.09 1.55
CA ALA A 128 -7.55 -0.45 2.77
C ALA A 128 -6.10 -0.85 3.12
N ALA A 129 -5.73 -2.12 2.92
CA ALA A 129 -4.36 -2.59 3.17
C ALA A 129 -3.34 -1.92 2.24
N VAL A 130 -3.65 -1.80 0.95
CA VAL A 130 -2.78 -1.12 -0.03
C VAL A 130 -2.66 0.37 0.29
N ALA A 131 -3.78 1.03 0.57
CA ALA A 131 -3.81 2.43 0.94
C ALA A 131 -3.03 2.69 2.24
N THR A 132 -3.23 1.87 3.27
CA THR A 132 -2.50 1.98 4.54
C THR A 132 -1.00 1.80 4.34
N ALA A 133 -0.58 0.82 3.54
CA ALA A 133 0.84 0.61 3.21
C ALA A 133 1.44 1.82 2.51
N ALA A 134 0.72 2.44 1.58
CA ALA A 134 1.15 3.68 0.92
C ALA A 134 1.28 4.84 1.90
N GLY A 135 0.31 5.02 2.79
CA GLY A 135 0.34 6.05 3.82
C GLY A 135 1.52 5.88 4.78
N LEU A 136 1.77 4.66 5.24
CA LEU A 136 2.93 4.35 6.10
C LEU A 136 4.26 4.61 5.40
N LEU A 137 4.39 4.21 4.13
CA LEU A 137 5.57 4.46 3.32
C LEU A 137 5.88 5.96 3.23
N VAL A 138 4.88 6.77 2.90
CA VAL A 138 5.07 8.22 2.73
C VAL A 138 5.31 8.91 4.07
N ARG A 139 4.62 8.51 5.14
CA ARG A 139 4.88 9.05 6.49
C ARG A 139 6.28 8.71 6.98
N HIS A 140 6.77 7.51 6.67
CA HIS A 140 8.16 7.14 6.98
C HIS A 140 9.14 7.99 6.19
N TYR A 141 8.92 8.16 4.89
CA TYR A 141 9.75 9.03 4.05
C TYR A 141 9.73 10.49 4.52
N ARG A 142 8.55 11.00 4.90
CA ARG A 142 8.38 12.34 5.44
C ARG A 142 9.32 12.63 6.62
N ARG A 143 9.56 11.64 7.47
CA ARG A 143 10.47 11.79 8.62
C ARG A 143 11.93 11.94 8.23
N THR A 144 12.30 11.55 7.02
CA THR A 144 13.67 11.72 6.49
C THR A 144 13.89 13.10 5.88
N LEU A 145 12.80 13.85 5.65
CA LEU A 145 12.85 15.19 5.10
C LEU A 145 12.98 16.22 6.23
N PRO A 146 13.62 17.37 5.96
CA PRO A 146 13.77 18.42 6.97
C PRO A 146 12.39 18.89 7.46
N LEU A 147 12.32 19.17 8.74
CA LEU A 147 11.22 19.94 9.31
C LEU A 147 11.33 21.36 8.78
N ASP A 148 10.19 21.99 8.57
CA ASP A 148 10.14 23.43 8.28
C ASP A 148 10.42 24.19 9.58
N ASP A 149 11.64 24.05 10.09
CA ASP A 149 12.17 24.88 11.17
C ASP A 149 12.62 26.21 10.57
N ALA A 150 11.72 26.88 9.86
CA ALA A 150 11.86 28.30 9.61
C ALA A 150 11.55 29.01 10.94
N GLU A 151 12.46 28.88 11.90
CA GLU A 151 12.59 29.90 12.93
C GLU A 151 12.91 31.20 12.18
N PRO A 152 12.05 32.22 12.27
CA PRO A 152 12.48 33.52 11.81
C PRO A 152 13.61 33.97 12.74
N HIS A 153 14.82 33.79 12.29
CA HIS A 153 15.92 34.53 12.89
C HIS A 153 15.67 36.01 12.62
N ALA A 154 15.08 36.61 13.61
CA ALA A 154 15.01 38.06 13.65
C ALA A 154 16.42 38.66 13.81
#